data_910a3b7c19dca8da5ed0af300a6bdde4
#
_entry.id   910a3b7c19dca8da5ed0af300a6bdde4
#
_cell.length_a   1.000
_cell.length_b   1.000
_cell.length_c   1.000
_cell.angle_alpha   90.00
_cell.angle_beta   90.00
_cell.angle_gamma   90.00
#
_symmetry.space_group_name_H-M   'P 1'
#
loop_
_entity.id
_entity.type
_entity.pdbx_description
1 polymer ?
#
loop_
_entity_poly.entity_id
_entity_poly.type
_entity_poly.pdbx_seq_one_letter_code
_entity_poly.pdbx_strand_id
1 'polypeptide(L)'
;MKIKGLNRIIHGGGNIQTQGGLILYIIDGVTYLNNLSLSSFPLWFSSCPFSDKIYVETRDPWHVYEVVNLESRIISLMYSDEDRIELTPYEHSYIRSSYSQGNYLHEFIKEGETLWSFATTARYVTCLSNYALLWEGLYSRNKCQLISIETGMLLWELDHPGAYIKQVYPYEDKVIIVWFPPHGEEDRSRVLCVEAPSGKIIWENREPRYYQKYGNDKLVFFYSSLWEDGYERGDNHQLAELDVRTGAFQMYKFPGYNTSTYVTTVYKDYLFYGTLNYYFYVGAIDLRTHEMLPEVKIDYTPGDFNQIASIGVHDGQLYVEIQTEYDHSDIHVLDLDEED
;
A
#
# COMPACT_ATOMS: atom_id res chain seq x y z
N MET A 1 16.83 -17.21 -0.94
CA MET A 1 16.77 -16.23 -2.08
C MET A 1 17.98 -15.31 -2.04
N LYS A 2 18.53 -14.91 -3.18
CA LYS A 2 19.69 -14.01 -3.26
C LYS A 2 19.50 -12.99 -4.37
N ILE A 3 19.85 -11.73 -4.14
CA ILE A 3 19.88 -10.71 -5.19
C ILE A 3 21.19 -10.89 -5.96
N LYS A 4 21.11 -11.25 -7.26
CA LYS A 4 22.30 -11.54 -8.09
C LYS A 4 23.02 -10.30 -8.59
N GLY A 5 22.27 -9.31 -9.04
CA GLY A 5 22.83 -8.09 -9.60
C GLY A 5 21.95 -7.48 -10.68
N LEU A 6 22.43 -6.39 -11.26
CA LEU A 6 21.72 -5.65 -12.29
C LEU A 6 21.58 -6.48 -13.57
N ASN A 7 20.36 -6.68 -14.03
CA ASN A 7 20.02 -7.31 -15.31
C ASN A 7 19.91 -6.24 -16.42
N ARG A 8 19.08 -5.22 -16.17
CA ARG A 8 18.85 -4.14 -17.14
C ARG A 8 18.40 -2.85 -16.45
N ILE A 9 18.49 -1.74 -17.17
CA ILE A 9 17.91 -0.45 -16.78
C ILE A 9 16.81 -0.11 -17.78
N ILE A 10 15.66 0.36 -17.28
CA ILE A 10 14.56 0.88 -18.06
C ILE A 10 14.54 2.39 -17.82
N HIS A 11 14.98 3.15 -18.80
CA HIS A 11 15.04 4.61 -18.71
C HIS A 11 13.66 5.24 -18.86
N GLY A 12 13.42 6.34 -18.15
CA GLY A 12 12.13 7.05 -18.17
C GLY A 12 10.99 6.29 -17.51
N GLY A 13 11.31 5.25 -16.72
CA GLY A 13 10.33 4.40 -16.03
C GLY A 13 10.16 4.76 -14.57
N GLY A 14 8.93 4.68 -14.06
CA GLY A 14 8.63 4.93 -12.65
C GLY A 14 7.25 4.44 -12.22
N ASN A 15 6.85 4.83 -11.00
CA ASN A 15 5.56 4.47 -10.39
C ASN A 15 5.34 2.95 -10.28
N ILE A 16 6.33 2.24 -9.75
CA ILE A 16 6.23 0.80 -9.53
C ILE A 16 5.18 0.50 -8.46
N GLN A 17 4.24 -0.37 -8.78
CA GLN A 17 3.23 -0.89 -7.85
C GLN A 17 3.17 -2.40 -7.96
N THR A 18 2.92 -3.07 -6.84
CA THR A 18 2.72 -4.51 -6.80
C THR A 18 1.42 -4.86 -6.10
N GLN A 19 0.69 -5.83 -6.67
CA GLN A 19 -0.54 -6.35 -6.09
C GLN A 19 -0.74 -7.80 -6.52
N GLY A 20 -0.93 -8.70 -5.57
CA GLY A 20 -1.23 -10.11 -5.86
C GLY A 20 -0.18 -10.82 -6.74
N GLY A 21 1.10 -10.49 -6.59
CA GLY A 21 2.19 -11.05 -7.41
C GLY A 21 2.32 -10.41 -8.80
N LEU A 22 1.54 -9.40 -9.11
CA LEU A 22 1.64 -8.61 -10.34
C LEU A 22 2.47 -7.36 -10.11
N ILE A 23 3.08 -6.86 -11.19
CA ILE A 23 3.79 -5.60 -11.18
C ILE A 23 3.24 -4.67 -12.26
N LEU A 24 2.96 -3.43 -11.87
CA LEU A 24 2.55 -2.35 -12.76
C LEU A 24 3.58 -1.23 -12.65
N TYR A 25 3.99 -0.68 -13.79
CA TYR A 25 4.89 0.47 -13.87
C TYR A 25 4.61 1.28 -15.13
N ILE A 26 5.11 2.50 -15.18
CA ILE A 26 4.88 3.44 -16.27
C ILE A 26 6.22 3.80 -16.91
N ILE A 27 6.29 3.79 -18.25
CA ILE A 27 7.44 4.27 -19.04
C ILE A 27 6.92 5.29 -20.04
N ASP A 28 7.40 6.51 -20.02
CA ASP A 28 7.02 7.58 -20.96
C ASP A 28 5.49 7.73 -21.13
N GLY A 29 4.75 7.61 -20.02
CA GLY A 29 3.29 7.70 -20.02
C GLY A 29 2.55 6.42 -20.46
N VAL A 30 3.26 5.38 -20.86
CA VAL A 30 2.68 4.08 -21.20
C VAL A 30 2.70 3.16 -19.98
N THR A 31 1.58 2.56 -19.67
CA THR A 31 1.46 1.61 -18.56
C THR A 31 1.82 0.19 -19.01
N TYR A 32 2.65 -0.45 -18.22
CA TYR A 32 3.05 -1.85 -18.36
C TYR A 32 2.54 -2.66 -17.17
N LEU A 33 1.95 -3.81 -17.44
CA LEU A 33 1.59 -4.81 -16.45
C LEU A 33 2.32 -6.12 -16.80
N ASN A 34 3.12 -6.62 -15.87
CA ASN A 34 3.95 -7.81 -16.07
C ASN A 34 4.81 -7.73 -17.37
N ASN A 35 5.48 -6.61 -17.59
CA ASN A 35 6.28 -6.33 -18.80
C ASN A 35 5.47 -6.24 -20.13
N LEU A 36 4.15 -6.35 -20.10
CA LEU A 36 3.29 -6.18 -21.25
C LEU A 36 2.70 -4.77 -21.27
N SER A 37 2.84 -4.04 -22.38
CA SER A 37 2.19 -2.74 -22.55
C SER A 37 0.68 -2.90 -22.44
N LEU A 38 0.06 -2.29 -21.44
CA LEU A 38 -1.38 -2.42 -21.16
C LEU A 38 -2.17 -1.26 -21.77
N SER A 39 -1.66 -0.04 -21.65
CA SER A 39 -2.33 1.15 -22.20
C SER A 39 -1.31 2.23 -22.58
N SER A 40 -1.73 3.16 -23.43
CA SER A 40 -0.95 4.33 -23.83
C SER A 40 -1.15 5.54 -22.88
N PHE A 41 -1.70 5.33 -21.73
CA PHE A 41 -1.93 6.33 -20.70
C PHE A 41 -1.66 5.75 -19.31
N PRO A 42 -1.34 6.58 -18.30
CA PRO A 42 -1.03 6.13 -16.95
C PRO A 42 -2.23 5.43 -16.29
N LEU A 43 -1.96 4.26 -15.71
CA LEU A 43 -2.91 3.51 -14.90
C LEU A 43 -2.26 3.17 -13.55
N TRP A 44 -3.09 2.96 -12.55
CA TRP A 44 -2.72 2.50 -11.21
C TRP A 44 -3.56 1.29 -10.82
N PHE A 45 -3.05 0.44 -9.95
CA PHE A 45 -3.91 -0.59 -9.37
C PHE A 45 -5.04 0.06 -8.56
N SER A 46 -6.25 -0.40 -8.84
CA SER A 46 -7.41 -0.05 -8.03
C SER A 46 -7.64 -1.13 -6.97
N SER A 47 -7.81 -0.70 -5.75
CA SER A 47 -7.96 -1.61 -4.61
C SER A 47 -9.34 -2.29 -4.62
N CYS A 48 -9.36 -3.60 -4.86
CA CYS A 48 -10.52 -4.46 -4.62
C CYS A 48 -10.06 -5.75 -3.94
N PRO A 49 -9.89 -5.75 -2.62
CA PRO A 49 -9.24 -6.84 -1.88
C PRO A 49 -10.02 -8.16 -1.86
N PHE A 50 -11.26 -8.19 -2.36
CA PHE A 50 -12.14 -9.38 -2.33
C PHE A 50 -12.43 -9.96 -3.72
N SER A 51 -11.78 -9.45 -4.75
CA SER A 51 -11.95 -9.94 -6.11
C SER A 51 -10.68 -10.65 -6.59
N ASP A 52 -10.86 -11.78 -7.25
CA ASP A 52 -9.77 -12.44 -8.00
C ASP A 52 -9.41 -11.65 -9.26
N LYS A 53 -10.20 -10.64 -9.58
CA LYS A 53 -10.02 -9.80 -10.75
C LYS A 53 -9.01 -8.69 -10.48
N ILE A 54 -8.32 -8.30 -11.55
CA ILE A 54 -7.38 -7.19 -11.54
C ILE A 54 -8.11 -5.95 -12.01
N TYR A 55 -8.10 -4.91 -11.19
CA TYR A 55 -8.63 -3.60 -11.54
C TYR A 55 -7.50 -2.58 -11.62
N VAL A 56 -7.59 -1.73 -12.64
CA VAL A 56 -6.70 -0.58 -12.81
C VAL A 56 -7.53 0.67 -13.04
N GLU A 57 -7.00 1.83 -12.67
CA GLU A 57 -7.73 3.09 -12.74
C GLU A 57 -6.91 4.21 -13.36
N THR A 58 -7.58 5.18 -14.00
CA THR A 58 -7.08 6.54 -14.20
C THR A 58 -7.65 7.43 -13.10
N ARG A 59 -7.04 8.60 -12.87
CA ARG A 59 -7.48 9.50 -11.80
C ARG A 59 -7.95 10.88 -12.26
N ASP A 60 -7.84 11.16 -13.54
CA ASP A 60 -8.27 12.45 -14.10
C ASP A 60 -8.59 12.32 -15.60
N PRO A 61 -9.82 12.08 -16.01
CA PRO A 61 -11.01 11.72 -15.22
C PRO A 61 -10.88 10.33 -14.58
N TRP A 62 -11.75 10.04 -13.59
CA TRP A 62 -11.69 8.76 -12.89
C TRP A 62 -12.38 7.66 -13.68
N HIS A 63 -11.61 6.70 -14.13
CA HIS A 63 -12.11 5.50 -14.81
C HIS A 63 -11.53 4.26 -14.15
N VAL A 64 -12.34 3.24 -13.97
CA VAL A 64 -11.89 1.93 -13.49
C VAL A 64 -12.08 0.89 -14.58
N TYR A 65 -11.02 0.15 -14.83
CA TYR A 65 -10.99 -0.90 -15.84
C TYR A 65 -10.74 -2.26 -15.18
N GLU A 66 -11.41 -3.29 -15.65
CA GLU A 66 -11.07 -4.69 -15.39
C GLU A 66 -10.05 -5.16 -16.43
N VAL A 67 -8.96 -5.78 -15.99
CA VAL A 67 -8.01 -6.46 -16.87
C VAL A 67 -8.57 -7.84 -17.21
N VAL A 68 -9.18 -7.97 -18.38
CA VAL A 68 -9.88 -9.19 -18.81
C VAL A 68 -8.91 -10.26 -19.30
N ASN A 69 -7.85 -9.85 -19.99
CA ASN A 69 -6.87 -10.78 -20.54
C ASN A 69 -5.49 -10.10 -20.64
N LEU A 70 -4.54 -10.59 -19.86
CA LEU A 70 -3.17 -10.07 -19.84
C LEU A 70 -2.42 -10.31 -21.13
N GLU A 71 -2.56 -11.52 -21.74
CA GLU A 71 -1.82 -11.89 -22.96
C GLU A 71 -2.27 -11.08 -24.17
N SER A 72 -3.58 -10.88 -24.30
CA SER A 72 -4.16 -10.09 -25.40
C SER A 72 -4.25 -8.59 -25.07
N ARG A 73 -3.83 -8.16 -23.88
CA ARG A 73 -3.84 -6.76 -23.42
C ARG A 73 -5.23 -6.12 -23.45
N ILE A 74 -6.26 -6.90 -23.20
CA ILE A 74 -7.64 -6.41 -23.18
C ILE A 74 -7.95 -5.89 -21.79
N ILE A 75 -8.29 -4.60 -21.71
CA ILE A 75 -8.92 -3.98 -20.56
C ILE A 75 -10.34 -3.59 -20.93
N SER A 76 -11.26 -3.81 -20.02
CA SER A 76 -12.67 -3.45 -20.19
C SER A 76 -13.02 -2.32 -19.24
N LEU A 77 -13.56 -1.23 -19.76
CA LEU A 77 -14.08 -0.15 -18.93
C LEU A 77 -15.26 -0.67 -18.10
N MET A 78 -15.12 -0.64 -16.79
CA MET A 78 -16.16 -1.05 -15.85
C MET A 78 -16.98 0.15 -15.39
N TYR A 79 -16.26 1.21 -14.97
CA TYR A 79 -16.86 2.40 -14.38
C TYR A 79 -16.17 3.63 -14.93
N SER A 80 -16.94 4.67 -15.17
CA SER A 80 -16.44 5.95 -15.63
C SER A 80 -17.22 7.06 -14.94
N ASP A 81 -16.52 8.09 -14.48
CA ASP A 81 -17.13 9.30 -13.97
C ASP A 81 -16.33 10.53 -14.46
N GLU A 82 -16.94 11.31 -15.34
CA GLU A 82 -16.33 12.51 -15.93
C GLU A 82 -16.30 13.70 -14.94
N ASP A 83 -17.06 13.62 -13.85
CA ASP A 83 -17.14 14.67 -12.82
C ASP A 83 -16.03 14.60 -11.77
N ARG A 84 -14.98 13.80 -11.98
CA ARG A 84 -13.84 13.59 -11.06
C ARG A 84 -14.25 12.98 -9.71
N ILE A 85 -15.12 12.03 -9.75
CA ILE A 85 -15.67 11.33 -8.59
C ILE A 85 -14.85 10.05 -8.35
N GLU A 86 -14.44 9.82 -7.10
CA GLU A 86 -13.70 8.61 -6.73
C GLU A 86 -14.60 7.38 -6.85
N LEU A 87 -14.09 6.33 -7.51
CA LEU A 87 -14.78 5.06 -7.68
C LEU A 87 -14.03 3.95 -6.96
N THR A 88 -14.68 3.29 -6.02
CA THR A 88 -14.13 2.13 -5.32
C THR A 88 -14.81 0.87 -5.82
N PRO A 89 -14.12 -0.01 -6.55
CA PRO A 89 -14.71 -1.22 -7.10
C PRO A 89 -15.09 -2.23 -6.01
N TYR A 90 -16.22 -2.91 -6.23
CA TYR A 90 -16.70 -3.98 -5.38
C TYR A 90 -17.39 -5.04 -6.24
N GLU A 91 -16.71 -6.14 -6.56
CA GLU A 91 -17.18 -7.18 -7.49
C GLU A 91 -17.70 -6.58 -8.82
N HIS A 92 -18.99 -6.77 -9.13
CA HIS A 92 -19.67 -6.20 -10.31
C HIS A 92 -20.40 -4.89 -10.00
N SER A 93 -20.03 -4.23 -8.92
CA SER A 93 -20.62 -3.01 -8.40
C SER A 93 -19.52 -2.03 -8.02
N TYR A 94 -19.88 -0.85 -7.56
CA TYR A 94 -18.91 0.13 -7.06
C TYR A 94 -19.53 1.10 -6.08
N ILE A 95 -18.67 1.71 -5.25
CA ILE A 95 -19.06 2.86 -4.44
C ILE A 95 -18.55 4.11 -5.15
N ARG A 96 -19.45 5.01 -5.45
CA ARG A 96 -19.17 6.34 -5.99
C ARG A 96 -19.09 7.34 -4.86
N SER A 97 -18.02 8.11 -4.78
CA SER A 97 -17.79 9.09 -3.71
C SER A 97 -17.68 10.48 -4.29
N SER A 98 -18.65 11.33 -4.04
CA SER A 98 -18.68 12.74 -4.49
C SER A 98 -18.53 13.69 -3.30
N TYR A 99 -17.88 14.83 -3.51
CA TYR A 99 -17.69 15.85 -2.48
C TYR A 99 -18.51 17.09 -2.74
N SER A 100 -19.30 17.51 -1.76
CA SER A 100 -20.08 18.74 -1.82
C SER A 100 -20.24 19.37 -0.43
N GLN A 101 -20.01 20.68 -0.33
CA GLN A 101 -20.28 21.48 0.87
C GLN A 101 -19.68 20.94 2.19
N GLY A 102 -18.48 20.36 2.12
CA GLY A 102 -17.75 19.84 3.29
C GLY A 102 -18.11 18.40 3.67
N ASN A 103 -18.95 17.72 2.90
CA ASN A 103 -19.30 16.33 3.10
C ASN A 103 -19.04 15.51 1.84
N TYR A 104 -18.78 14.23 2.04
CA TYR A 104 -18.78 13.21 0.98
C TYR A 104 -20.14 12.53 0.95
N LEU A 105 -20.66 12.31 -0.26
CA LEU A 105 -21.79 11.43 -0.52
C LEU A 105 -21.22 10.15 -1.14
N HIS A 106 -21.37 9.04 -0.44
CA HIS A 106 -21.05 7.71 -0.94
C HIS A 106 -22.30 7.02 -1.40
N GLU A 107 -22.28 6.50 -2.63
CA GLU A 107 -23.42 5.83 -3.26
C GLU A 107 -22.98 4.45 -3.73
N PHE A 108 -23.67 3.41 -3.30
CA PHE A 108 -23.42 2.07 -3.82
C PHE A 108 -24.27 1.83 -5.04
N ILE A 109 -23.59 1.56 -6.15
CA ILE A 109 -24.20 1.40 -7.46
C ILE A 109 -23.98 -0.04 -7.94
N LYS A 110 -25.07 -0.70 -8.30
CA LYS A 110 -25.09 -2.03 -8.87
C LYS A 110 -25.96 -2.04 -10.12
N GLU A 111 -25.43 -2.54 -11.24
CA GLU A 111 -26.14 -2.60 -12.52
C GLU A 111 -26.70 -1.25 -13.00
N GLY A 112 -26.02 -0.14 -12.59
CA GLY A 112 -26.42 1.23 -12.94
C GLY A 112 -27.47 1.84 -12.00
N GLU A 113 -27.95 1.11 -11.01
CA GLU A 113 -28.91 1.61 -10.02
C GLU A 113 -28.25 1.92 -8.69
N THR A 114 -28.59 3.08 -8.10
CA THR A 114 -28.16 3.43 -6.74
C THR A 114 -29.00 2.66 -5.74
N LEU A 115 -28.39 1.71 -5.02
CA LEU A 115 -29.07 0.91 -4.01
C LEU A 115 -29.19 1.65 -2.68
N TRP A 116 -28.17 2.42 -2.32
CA TRP A 116 -28.20 3.31 -1.14
C TRP A 116 -27.22 4.47 -1.32
N SER A 117 -27.44 5.50 -0.49
CA SER A 117 -26.52 6.64 -0.36
C SER A 117 -26.27 6.96 1.10
N PHE A 118 -25.05 7.39 1.42
CA PHE A 118 -24.61 7.72 2.77
C PHE A 118 -23.77 9.00 2.77
N ALA A 119 -24.21 10.02 3.49
CA ALA A 119 -23.50 11.28 3.61
C ALA A 119 -22.65 11.32 4.87
N THR A 120 -21.38 11.69 4.74
CA THR A 120 -20.42 11.72 5.85
C THR A 120 -19.29 12.70 5.58
N THR A 121 -18.49 13.01 6.60
CA THR A 121 -17.20 13.72 6.44
C THR A 121 -16.07 12.80 6.01
N ALA A 122 -16.23 11.48 6.11
CA ALA A 122 -15.24 10.48 5.70
C ALA A 122 -15.02 10.53 4.18
N ARG A 123 -13.76 10.60 3.78
CA ARG A 123 -13.36 10.67 2.38
C ARG A 123 -13.11 9.29 1.77
N TYR A 124 -12.39 8.45 2.50
CA TYR A 124 -11.88 7.21 1.96
C TYR A 124 -12.83 6.05 2.22
N VAL A 125 -12.87 5.12 1.28
CA VAL A 125 -13.65 3.90 1.35
C VAL A 125 -12.71 2.70 1.27
N THR A 126 -12.90 1.75 2.18
CA THR A 126 -12.25 0.43 2.10
C THR A 126 -13.33 -0.63 2.14
N CYS A 127 -13.51 -1.37 1.06
CA CYS A 127 -14.46 -2.47 1.03
C CYS A 127 -13.93 -3.66 1.85
N LEU A 128 -14.80 -4.21 2.66
CA LEU A 128 -14.62 -5.45 3.40
C LEU A 128 -15.71 -6.39 2.90
N SER A 129 -15.54 -7.68 2.91
CA SER A 129 -16.47 -8.69 2.39
C SER A 129 -17.96 -8.24 2.20
N ASN A 130 -18.68 -7.92 3.29
CA ASN A 130 -20.07 -7.47 3.24
C ASN A 130 -20.26 -6.03 3.77
N TYR A 131 -19.14 -5.31 3.95
CA TYR A 131 -19.12 -4.02 4.62
C TYR A 131 -18.27 -3.02 3.85
N ALA A 132 -18.55 -1.74 4.01
CA ALA A 132 -17.67 -0.66 3.61
C ALA A 132 -17.25 0.15 4.84
N LEU A 133 -15.95 0.28 5.05
CA LEU A 133 -15.38 1.17 6.04
C LEU A 133 -15.14 2.52 5.40
N LEU A 134 -15.84 3.53 5.88
CA LEU A 134 -15.64 4.92 5.52
C LEU A 134 -14.73 5.56 6.57
N TRP A 135 -13.66 6.25 6.14
CA TRP A 135 -12.72 6.82 7.09
C TRP A 135 -12.14 8.15 6.60
N GLU A 136 -11.80 8.98 7.57
CA GLU A 136 -11.18 10.27 7.33
C GLU A 136 -9.66 10.09 7.28
N GLY A 137 -9.03 10.75 6.30
CA GLY A 137 -7.58 10.74 6.15
C GLY A 137 -6.89 11.85 6.92
N LEU A 138 -5.67 12.15 6.52
CA LEU A 138 -4.81 13.18 7.10
C LEU A 138 -5.54 14.52 7.27
N TYR A 139 -5.43 15.11 8.48
CA TYR A 139 -5.85 16.48 8.86
C TYR A 139 -7.34 16.72 9.12
N SER A 140 -8.22 15.73 9.08
CA SER A 140 -9.62 15.89 9.43
C SER A 140 -10.00 15.14 10.72
N ARG A 141 -11.25 15.25 11.13
CA ARG A 141 -11.75 14.58 12.33
C ARG A 141 -11.59 13.07 12.21
N ASN A 142 -11.04 12.45 13.24
CA ASN A 142 -10.46 11.10 13.31
C ASN A 142 -11.54 10.02 13.44
N LYS A 143 -12.41 9.94 12.46
CA LYS A 143 -13.62 9.15 12.48
C LYS A 143 -13.56 8.03 11.46
N CYS A 144 -14.01 6.84 11.84
CA CYS A 144 -14.35 5.79 10.90
C CYS A 144 -15.73 5.22 11.18
N GLN A 145 -16.40 4.83 10.11
CA GLN A 145 -17.79 4.36 10.12
C GLN A 145 -17.87 3.08 9.29
N LEU A 146 -18.42 2.03 9.85
CA LEU A 146 -18.71 0.83 9.10
C LEU A 146 -20.18 0.80 8.70
N ILE A 147 -20.42 0.59 7.43
CA ILE A 147 -21.76 0.42 6.85
C ILE A 147 -21.92 -0.97 6.24
N SER A 148 -23.11 -1.50 6.29
CA SER A 148 -23.49 -2.70 5.55
C SER A 148 -23.56 -2.38 4.06
N ILE A 149 -22.87 -3.13 3.20
CA ILE A 149 -22.98 -2.95 1.73
C ILE A 149 -24.37 -3.33 1.23
N GLU A 150 -24.99 -4.34 1.83
CA GLU A 150 -26.32 -4.78 1.42
C GLU A 150 -27.40 -3.73 1.67
N THR A 151 -27.37 -3.04 2.82
CA THR A 151 -28.46 -2.17 3.28
C THR A 151 -28.11 -0.69 3.34
N GLY A 152 -26.84 -0.31 3.27
CA GLY A 152 -26.38 1.07 3.52
C GLY A 152 -26.50 1.52 4.97
N MET A 153 -26.89 0.64 5.89
CA MET A 153 -27.06 0.99 7.31
C MET A 153 -25.72 1.16 8.02
N LEU A 154 -25.58 2.23 8.77
CA LEU A 154 -24.48 2.41 9.71
C LEU A 154 -24.56 1.34 10.80
N LEU A 155 -23.49 0.55 10.93
CA LEU A 155 -23.39 -0.49 11.96
C LEU A 155 -22.73 0.06 13.21
N TRP A 156 -21.61 0.75 13.06
CA TRP A 156 -20.91 1.40 14.16
C TRP A 156 -20.04 2.55 13.67
N GLU A 157 -19.61 3.34 14.62
CA GLU A 157 -18.72 4.46 14.44
C GLU A 157 -17.66 4.45 15.54
N LEU A 158 -16.40 4.66 15.16
CA LEU A 158 -15.29 4.90 16.09
C LEU A 158 -14.73 6.28 15.82
N ASP A 159 -14.49 6.99 16.93
CA ASP A 159 -13.85 8.31 16.93
C ASP A 159 -12.61 8.24 17.84
N HIS A 160 -11.48 8.73 17.35
CA HIS A 160 -10.27 8.82 18.15
C HIS A 160 -9.67 10.23 18.05
N PRO A 161 -10.16 11.18 18.88
CA PRO A 161 -9.76 12.57 18.81
C PRO A 161 -8.24 12.76 18.90
N GLY A 162 -7.67 13.51 17.97
CA GLY A 162 -6.26 13.83 17.94
C GLY A 162 -5.37 12.76 17.32
N ALA A 163 -5.92 11.79 16.61
CA ALA A 163 -5.16 10.87 15.76
C ALA A 163 -5.82 10.75 14.39
N TYR A 164 -5.14 10.33 13.36
CA TYR A 164 -5.69 10.11 12.03
C TYR A 164 -5.47 8.67 11.56
N ILE A 165 -6.41 8.15 10.81
CA ILE A 165 -6.26 6.81 10.22
C ILE A 165 -5.24 6.91 9.09
N LYS A 166 -4.27 6.03 9.13
CA LYS A 166 -3.22 5.95 8.12
C LYS A 166 -3.36 4.74 7.21
N GLN A 167 -3.75 3.62 7.80
CA GLN A 167 -3.89 2.35 7.09
C GLN A 167 -5.07 1.56 7.64
N VAL A 168 -5.69 0.81 6.76
CA VAL A 168 -6.78 -0.12 7.08
C VAL A 168 -6.48 -1.44 6.38
N TYR A 169 -6.55 -2.54 7.13
CA TYR A 169 -6.33 -3.88 6.60
C TYR A 169 -7.53 -4.76 6.88
N PRO A 170 -8.21 -5.27 5.84
CA PRO A 170 -9.21 -6.32 5.99
C PRO A 170 -8.56 -7.63 6.46
N TYR A 171 -9.18 -8.30 7.42
CA TYR A 171 -8.76 -9.59 7.93
C TYR A 171 -9.98 -10.43 8.33
N GLU A 172 -10.39 -11.39 7.50
CA GLU A 172 -11.61 -12.19 7.69
C GLU A 172 -12.85 -11.30 7.95
N ASP A 173 -13.52 -11.50 9.09
CA ASP A 173 -14.65 -10.69 9.58
C ASP A 173 -14.21 -9.50 10.46
N LYS A 174 -12.94 -9.12 10.39
CA LYS A 174 -12.31 -8.08 11.20
C LYS A 174 -11.67 -7.01 10.34
N VAL A 175 -11.36 -5.91 10.96
CA VAL A 175 -10.58 -4.83 10.37
C VAL A 175 -9.47 -4.39 11.32
N ILE A 176 -8.26 -4.27 10.78
CA ILE A 176 -7.14 -3.68 11.49
C ILE A 176 -7.06 -2.22 11.08
N ILE A 177 -7.11 -1.32 12.05
CA ILE A 177 -7.07 0.13 11.84
C ILE A 177 -5.82 0.67 12.51
N VAL A 178 -4.98 1.35 11.73
CA VAL A 178 -3.75 1.98 12.22
C VAL A 178 -3.96 3.48 12.35
N TRP A 179 -3.90 3.97 13.57
CA TRP A 179 -4.05 5.37 13.94
C TRP A 179 -2.70 5.98 14.29
N PHE A 180 -2.40 7.13 13.68
CA PHE A 180 -1.21 7.92 13.98
C PHE A 180 -1.59 9.22 14.67
N PRO A 181 -0.81 9.70 15.64
CA PRO A 181 -1.00 11.01 16.24
C PRO A 181 -0.55 12.11 15.26
N PRO A 182 -1.06 13.33 15.38
CA PRO A 182 -0.42 14.50 14.82
C PRO A 182 1.00 14.64 15.42
N HIS A 183 1.90 15.27 14.68
CA HIS A 183 3.29 15.43 15.09
C HIS A 183 3.44 15.87 16.56
N GLY A 184 4.17 15.09 17.34
CA GLY A 184 4.54 15.39 18.72
C GLY A 184 3.65 14.77 19.81
N GLU A 185 2.66 13.95 19.49
CA GLU A 185 1.78 13.32 20.48
C GLU A 185 1.80 11.80 20.38
N GLU A 186 2.95 11.17 20.63
CA GLU A 186 3.17 9.72 20.49
C GLU A 186 2.20 8.84 21.31
N ASP A 187 1.72 9.34 22.45
CA ASP A 187 0.82 8.60 23.34
C ASP A 187 -0.54 8.25 22.73
N ARG A 188 -0.91 8.85 21.60
CA ARG A 188 -2.21 8.64 20.93
C ARG A 188 -2.17 7.63 19.78
N SER A 189 -1.01 7.08 19.52
CA SER A 189 -0.85 6.03 18.51
C SER A 189 -1.61 4.77 18.90
N ARG A 190 -2.30 4.15 17.95
CA ARG A 190 -3.07 2.91 18.17
C ARG A 190 -3.09 2.04 16.93
N VAL A 191 -3.04 0.75 17.16
CA VAL A 191 -3.44 -0.28 16.19
C VAL A 191 -4.58 -1.06 16.81
N LEU A 192 -5.72 -1.05 16.17
CA LEU A 192 -6.92 -1.73 16.67
C LEU A 192 -7.27 -2.88 15.74
N CYS A 193 -7.67 -4.01 16.32
CA CYS A 193 -8.43 -5.03 15.65
C CYS A 193 -9.88 -4.93 16.09
N VAL A 194 -10.76 -4.70 15.14
CA VAL A 194 -12.19 -4.50 15.38
C VAL A 194 -12.97 -5.58 14.66
N GLU A 195 -13.90 -6.22 15.35
CA GLU A 195 -14.86 -7.14 14.76
C GLU A 195 -15.83 -6.34 13.87
N ALA A 196 -15.85 -6.65 12.58
CA ALA A 196 -16.58 -5.82 11.61
C ALA A 196 -18.07 -5.71 11.92
N PRO A 197 -18.84 -6.78 12.18
CA PRO A 197 -20.28 -6.64 12.41
C PRO A 197 -20.67 -5.82 13.63
N SER A 198 -19.88 -5.91 14.71
CA SER A 198 -20.25 -5.38 16.03
C SER A 198 -19.54 -4.10 16.44
N GLY A 199 -18.42 -3.77 15.79
CA GLY A 199 -17.53 -2.69 16.22
C GLY A 199 -16.77 -2.98 17.52
N LYS A 200 -16.81 -4.23 18.01
CA LYS A 200 -16.10 -4.62 19.22
C LYS A 200 -14.60 -4.65 18.98
N ILE A 201 -13.84 -3.93 19.80
CA ILE A 201 -12.39 -4.00 19.80
C ILE A 201 -11.98 -5.36 20.40
N ILE A 202 -11.28 -6.18 19.60
CA ILE A 202 -10.79 -7.49 20.00
C ILE A 202 -9.47 -7.36 20.74
N TRP A 203 -8.57 -6.54 20.19
CA TRP A 203 -7.31 -6.17 20.82
C TRP A 203 -6.88 -4.77 20.38
N GLU A 204 -6.01 -4.17 21.18
CA GLU A 204 -5.38 -2.87 20.95
C GLU A 204 -3.87 -2.99 21.20
N ASN A 205 -3.08 -2.33 20.35
CA ASN A 205 -1.64 -2.19 20.49
C ASN A 205 -1.24 -0.71 20.32
N ARG A 206 -0.15 -0.28 20.94
CA ARG A 206 0.37 1.10 20.88
C ARG A 206 1.56 1.26 19.95
N GLU A 207 1.79 0.31 19.04
CA GLU A 207 2.92 0.30 18.13
C GLU A 207 2.45 0.52 16.67
N PRO A 208 2.01 1.73 16.30
CA PRO A 208 1.63 2.01 14.93
C PRO A 208 2.87 2.08 14.05
N ARG A 209 2.78 1.44 12.90
CA ARG A 209 3.83 1.44 11.87
C ARG A 209 3.18 1.45 10.49
N TYR A 210 3.96 1.74 9.46
CA TYR A 210 3.54 1.58 8.08
C TYR A 210 3.67 0.11 7.67
N TYR A 211 2.74 -0.70 8.14
CA TYR A 211 2.79 -2.14 7.93
C TYR A 211 2.57 -2.54 6.48
N GLN A 212 3.14 -3.67 6.13
CA GLN A 212 2.82 -4.44 4.93
C GLN A 212 2.25 -5.79 5.32
N LYS A 213 1.35 -6.32 4.50
CA LYS A 213 0.75 -7.63 4.74
C LYS A 213 1.76 -8.73 4.44
N TYR A 214 1.91 -9.67 5.36
CA TYR A 214 2.70 -10.87 5.19
C TYR A 214 1.86 -12.10 5.53
N GLY A 215 1.61 -12.94 4.53
CA GLY A 215 0.67 -14.04 4.67
C GLY A 215 -0.76 -13.57 5.01
N ASN A 216 -1.49 -14.40 5.75
CA ASN A 216 -2.87 -14.09 6.12
C ASN A 216 -3.01 -13.52 7.54
N ASP A 217 -2.00 -13.62 8.36
CA ASP A 217 -2.10 -13.37 9.79
C ASP A 217 -1.00 -12.48 10.39
N LYS A 218 -0.14 -11.92 9.56
CA LYS A 218 0.92 -11.01 9.99
C LYS A 218 0.94 -9.71 9.22
N LEU A 219 1.28 -8.65 9.94
CA LEU A 219 1.70 -7.36 9.38
C LEU A 219 3.16 -7.13 9.75
N VAL A 220 3.96 -6.69 8.78
CA VAL A 220 5.40 -6.45 8.96
C VAL A 220 5.76 -5.02 8.59
N PHE A 221 6.74 -4.49 9.29
CA PHE A 221 7.30 -3.17 9.01
C PHE A 221 8.80 -3.16 9.28
N PHE A 222 9.57 -2.68 8.33
CA PHE A 222 11.02 -2.51 8.47
C PHE A 222 11.37 -1.03 8.46
N TYR A 223 12.14 -0.59 9.44
CA TYR A 223 12.58 0.78 9.53
C TYR A 223 13.97 0.92 10.15
N SER A 224 14.60 2.04 9.88
CA SER A 224 15.80 2.49 10.55
C SER A 224 15.48 3.72 11.40
N SER A 225 15.79 3.70 12.67
CA SER A 225 15.59 4.86 13.53
C SER A 225 16.73 5.86 13.32
N LEU A 226 16.57 6.78 12.38
CA LEU A 226 17.47 7.95 12.27
C LEU A 226 17.07 9.10 13.22
N TRP A 227 15.93 9.00 13.91
CA TRP A 227 15.29 10.14 14.53
C TRP A 227 15.30 10.13 16.07
N GLU A 228 15.76 9.05 16.72
CA GLU A 228 15.66 8.97 18.19
C GLU A 228 16.74 9.72 18.96
N ASP A 229 17.94 9.99 18.41
CA ASP A 229 18.97 10.71 19.16
C ASP A 229 19.86 11.54 18.23
N GLY A 230 19.38 12.69 17.81
CA GLY A 230 20.19 13.78 17.30
C GLY A 230 21.51 13.42 16.61
N TYR A 231 21.49 13.03 15.35
CA TYR A 231 22.68 12.83 14.50
C TYR A 231 23.65 11.66 14.84
N GLU A 232 23.40 10.87 15.83
CA GLU A 232 24.17 9.64 15.95
C GLU A 232 23.63 8.60 14.96
N ARG A 233 24.49 8.14 14.09
CA ARG A 233 24.27 7.03 13.16
C ARG A 233 24.00 5.77 13.96
N GLY A 234 22.76 5.59 14.40
CA GLY A 234 22.37 4.46 15.23
C GLY A 234 22.31 3.17 14.43
N ASP A 235 22.92 2.14 14.92
CA ASP A 235 22.91 0.74 14.44
C ASP A 235 21.52 0.08 14.57
N ASN A 236 20.44 0.77 14.21
CA ASN A 236 19.09 0.35 14.61
C ASN A 236 18.17 0.06 13.42
N HIS A 237 18.55 -0.90 12.58
CA HIS A 237 17.57 -1.51 11.69
C HIS A 237 16.67 -2.44 12.50
N GLN A 238 15.37 -2.30 12.31
CA GLN A 238 14.39 -3.03 13.08
C GLN A 238 13.28 -3.54 12.16
N LEU A 239 12.98 -4.83 12.29
CA LEU A 239 11.79 -5.44 11.72
C LEU A 239 10.75 -5.56 12.83
N ALA A 240 9.60 -4.96 12.64
CA ALA A 240 8.44 -5.13 13.49
C ALA A 240 7.49 -6.14 12.87
N GLU A 241 7.03 -7.11 13.64
CA GLU A 241 5.96 -8.04 13.29
C GLU A 241 4.78 -7.87 14.24
N LEU A 242 3.59 -7.82 13.67
CA LEU A 242 2.32 -7.80 14.40
C LEU A 242 1.47 -9.00 13.97
N ASP A 243 1.14 -9.87 14.90
CA ASP A 243 0.18 -10.96 14.69
C ASP A 243 -1.24 -10.37 14.71
N VAL A 244 -1.97 -10.48 13.59
CA VAL A 244 -3.29 -9.85 13.46
C VAL A 244 -4.39 -10.56 14.24
N ARG A 245 -4.20 -11.81 14.65
CA ARG A 245 -5.17 -12.56 15.46
C ARG A 245 -5.12 -12.15 16.92
N THR A 246 -3.92 -11.91 17.43
CA THR A 246 -3.69 -11.72 18.87
C THR A 246 -3.28 -10.30 19.26
N GLY A 247 -2.83 -9.49 18.30
CA GLY A 247 -2.22 -8.18 18.54
C GLY A 247 -0.82 -8.29 19.15
N ALA A 248 -0.23 -9.50 19.21
CA ALA A 248 1.12 -9.68 19.71
C ALA A 248 2.12 -8.98 18.79
N PHE A 249 2.96 -8.16 19.39
CA PHE A 249 3.96 -7.35 18.69
C PHE A 249 5.35 -7.86 19.04
N GLN A 250 6.19 -8.01 18.02
CA GLN A 250 7.55 -8.46 18.16
C GLN A 250 8.50 -7.57 17.36
N MET A 251 9.71 -7.33 17.89
CA MET A 251 10.70 -6.50 17.24
C MET A 251 12.04 -7.22 17.19
N TYR A 252 12.62 -7.29 15.99
CA TYR A 252 13.93 -7.86 15.71
C TYR A 252 14.90 -6.73 15.36
N LYS A 253 16.10 -6.73 15.97
CA LYS A 253 17.14 -5.72 15.75
C LYS A 253 18.28 -6.30 14.94
N PHE A 254 18.75 -5.54 13.97
CA PHE A 254 19.88 -5.93 13.11
C PHE A 254 21.03 -4.92 13.30
N PRO A 255 22.08 -5.28 14.03
CA PRO A 255 23.21 -4.39 14.25
C PRO A 255 24.08 -4.27 12.99
N GLY A 256 24.70 -3.12 12.79
CA GLY A 256 25.76 -2.92 11.80
C GLY A 256 25.34 -2.41 10.41
N TYR A 257 24.07 -2.06 10.21
CA TYR A 257 23.59 -1.46 8.96
C TYR A 257 23.24 0.02 9.18
N ASN A 258 23.85 0.89 8.39
CA ASN A 258 23.78 2.36 8.57
C ASN A 258 22.89 3.04 7.53
N THR A 259 21.76 2.45 7.18
CA THR A 259 20.95 2.96 6.07
C THR A 259 19.53 3.22 6.49
N SER A 260 19.00 4.42 6.20
CA SER A 260 17.58 4.69 6.36
C SER A 260 16.78 3.98 5.28
N THR A 261 15.69 3.32 5.66
CA THR A 261 14.82 2.61 4.74
C THR A 261 13.47 3.31 4.68
N TYR A 262 13.04 3.64 3.47
CA TYR A 262 11.71 4.23 3.28
C TYR A 262 10.83 3.41 2.34
N VAL A 263 11.45 2.53 1.57
CA VAL A 263 10.76 1.79 0.53
C VAL A 263 10.95 0.32 0.78
N THR A 264 9.85 -0.39 0.95
CA THR A 264 9.83 -1.82 1.20
C THR A 264 8.73 -2.50 0.41
N THR A 265 8.91 -3.77 0.09
CA THR A 265 7.88 -4.65 -0.48
C THR A 265 8.02 -6.06 0.06
N VAL A 266 6.89 -6.73 0.27
CA VAL A 266 6.87 -8.14 0.67
C VAL A 266 6.58 -9.01 -0.54
N TYR A 267 7.41 -10.00 -0.76
CA TYR A 267 7.22 -11.01 -1.79
C TYR A 267 7.58 -12.39 -1.24
N LYS A 268 6.63 -13.33 -1.27
CA LYS A 268 6.76 -14.64 -0.62
C LYS A 268 7.14 -14.45 0.87
N ASP A 269 8.21 -15.11 1.30
CA ASP A 269 8.73 -15.04 2.66
C ASP A 269 9.83 -13.98 2.86
N TYR A 270 9.93 -13.01 1.97
CA TYR A 270 10.98 -11.99 2.01
C TYR A 270 10.40 -10.58 2.03
N LEU A 271 10.98 -9.74 2.89
CA LEU A 271 10.78 -8.30 2.85
C LEU A 271 11.99 -7.67 2.17
N PHE A 272 11.80 -7.13 0.98
CA PHE A 272 12.80 -6.36 0.26
C PHE A 272 12.76 -4.91 0.69
N TYR A 273 13.91 -4.27 0.72
CA TYR A 273 14.04 -2.85 1.08
C TYR A 273 15.06 -2.13 0.21
N GLY A 274 14.85 -0.85 0.03
CA GLY A 274 15.77 0.09 -0.60
C GLY A 274 16.24 1.15 0.39
N THR A 275 17.49 1.60 0.26
CA THR A 275 18.08 2.59 1.16
C THR A 275 18.03 4.00 0.58
N LEU A 276 17.93 5.03 1.44
CA LEU A 276 17.87 6.45 1.06
C LEU A 276 19.18 7.20 1.17
N ASN A 277 20.29 6.56 1.44
CA ASN A 277 21.56 7.24 1.60
C ASN A 277 22.25 7.49 0.25
N TYR A 278 23.31 8.29 0.26
CA TYR A 278 24.17 8.60 -0.90
C TYR A 278 24.65 7.37 -1.72
N TYR A 279 24.39 6.19 -1.19
CA TYR A 279 24.66 4.91 -1.84
C TYR A 279 23.36 4.11 -1.90
N PHE A 280 22.98 3.71 -3.11
CA PHE A 280 21.78 2.90 -3.32
C PHE A 280 22.08 1.45 -3.04
N TYR A 281 21.61 0.97 -1.91
CA TYR A 281 21.62 -0.45 -1.60
C TYR A 281 20.19 -0.98 -1.61
N VAL A 282 20.06 -2.20 -2.10
CA VAL A 282 18.85 -3.00 -1.95
C VAL A 282 19.20 -4.27 -1.20
N GLY A 283 18.35 -4.66 -0.31
CA GLY A 283 18.53 -5.84 0.52
C GLY A 283 17.21 -6.57 0.74
N ALA A 284 17.29 -7.69 1.43
CA ALA A 284 16.12 -8.43 1.85
C ALA A 284 16.29 -9.04 3.24
N ILE A 285 15.17 -9.29 3.91
CA ILE A 285 15.08 -10.02 5.16
C ILE A 285 14.25 -11.26 4.90
N ASP A 286 14.76 -12.44 5.28
CA ASP A 286 13.94 -13.66 5.34
C ASP A 286 13.00 -13.56 6.55
N LEU A 287 11.71 -13.45 6.31
CA LEU A 287 10.69 -13.28 7.35
C LEU A 287 10.42 -14.55 8.16
N ARG A 288 10.95 -15.71 7.74
CA ARG A 288 10.85 -16.97 8.50
C ARG A 288 11.96 -17.10 9.53
N THR A 289 13.19 -16.71 9.14
CA THR A 289 14.39 -16.82 9.98
C THR A 289 14.76 -15.53 10.66
N HIS A 290 14.23 -14.40 10.19
CA HIS A 290 14.59 -13.04 10.60
C HIS A 290 16.08 -12.72 10.33
N GLU A 291 16.64 -13.30 9.28
CA GLU A 291 18.02 -13.05 8.86
C GLU A 291 18.06 -12.04 7.72
N MET A 292 18.98 -11.10 7.80
CA MET A 292 19.26 -10.18 6.70
C MET A 292 20.12 -10.89 5.65
N LEU A 293 19.68 -10.79 4.41
CA LEU A 293 20.48 -11.25 3.26
C LEU A 293 21.49 -10.17 2.86
N PRO A 294 22.58 -10.57 2.17
CA PRO A 294 23.58 -9.61 1.70
C PRO A 294 22.97 -8.51 0.83
N GLU A 295 23.30 -7.27 1.14
CA GLU A 295 22.90 -6.11 0.34
C GLU A 295 23.66 -6.05 -0.97
N VAL A 296 22.99 -5.58 -2.02
CA VAL A 296 23.57 -5.31 -3.32
C VAL A 296 23.58 -3.79 -3.54
N LYS A 297 24.77 -3.27 -3.85
CA LYS A 297 24.92 -1.88 -4.24
C LYS A 297 24.47 -1.71 -5.69
N ILE A 298 23.60 -0.72 -5.93
CA ILE A 298 23.28 -0.29 -7.28
C ILE A 298 24.26 0.81 -7.66
N ASP A 299 25.11 0.53 -8.67
CA ASP A 299 26.03 1.53 -9.21
C ASP A 299 25.22 2.54 -10.04
N TYR A 300 25.06 3.70 -9.47
CA TYR A 300 24.40 4.84 -10.09
C TYR A 300 25.24 6.09 -9.84
N THR A 301 25.35 6.97 -10.84
CA THR A 301 26.05 8.24 -10.67
C THR A 301 25.09 9.23 -10.00
N PRO A 302 25.37 9.69 -8.78
CA PRO A 302 24.49 10.62 -8.10
C PRO A 302 24.33 11.92 -8.87
N GLY A 303 23.08 12.32 -9.14
CA GLY A 303 22.72 13.70 -9.49
C GLY A 303 22.43 14.51 -8.21
N ASP A 304 21.88 15.70 -8.36
CA ASP A 304 21.59 16.58 -7.24
C ASP A 304 20.43 16.09 -6.36
N PHE A 305 19.58 15.20 -6.89
CA PHE A 305 18.44 14.64 -6.18
C PHE A 305 18.21 13.18 -6.60
N ASN A 306 18.64 12.26 -5.78
CA ASN A 306 18.48 10.83 -6.06
C ASN A 306 17.95 10.09 -4.84
N GLN A 307 16.91 9.30 -5.05
CA GLN A 307 16.37 8.40 -4.03
C GLN A 307 15.80 7.14 -4.68
N ILE A 308 15.74 6.04 -3.93
CA ILE A 308 14.88 4.92 -4.30
C ILE A 308 13.45 5.33 -4.00
N ALA A 309 12.64 5.49 -5.04
CA ALA A 309 11.27 5.99 -4.93
C ALA A 309 10.27 4.86 -4.71
N SER A 310 10.49 3.72 -5.34
CA SER A 310 9.64 2.53 -5.19
C SER A 310 10.42 1.24 -5.47
N ILE A 311 9.86 0.13 -5.01
CA ILE A 311 10.46 -1.20 -5.14
C ILE A 311 9.34 -2.23 -5.32
N GLY A 312 9.54 -3.20 -6.22
CA GLY A 312 8.58 -4.26 -6.48
C GLY A 312 9.27 -5.55 -6.93
N VAL A 313 8.63 -6.68 -6.72
CA VAL A 313 9.14 -7.99 -7.17
C VAL A 313 8.11 -8.65 -8.06
N HIS A 314 8.58 -9.16 -9.20
CA HIS A 314 7.78 -9.94 -10.12
C HIS A 314 8.66 -10.92 -10.89
N ASP A 315 8.19 -12.16 -11.04
CA ASP A 315 8.80 -13.23 -11.87
C ASP A 315 10.31 -13.40 -11.66
N GLY A 316 10.73 -13.52 -10.38
CA GLY A 316 12.13 -13.70 -10.03
C GLY A 316 13.01 -12.46 -10.29
N GLN A 317 12.41 -11.30 -10.46
CA GLN A 317 13.11 -10.03 -10.66
C GLN A 317 12.68 -8.98 -9.63
N LEU A 318 13.66 -8.21 -9.16
CA LEU A 318 13.47 -7.06 -8.29
C LEU A 318 13.56 -5.78 -9.14
N TYR A 319 12.50 -5.02 -9.12
CA TYR A 319 12.39 -3.72 -9.81
C TYR A 319 12.61 -2.61 -8.78
N VAL A 320 13.52 -1.72 -9.05
CA VAL A 320 13.91 -0.61 -8.16
C VAL A 320 13.82 0.68 -8.94
N GLU A 321 12.90 1.56 -8.57
CA GLU A 321 12.80 2.89 -9.14
C GLU A 321 13.80 3.82 -8.45
N ILE A 322 14.70 4.40 -9.23
CA ILE A 322 15.60 5.45 -8.78
C ILE A 322 15.16 6.75 -9.41
N GLN A 323 14.68 7.66 -8.60
CA GLN A 323 14.34 9.01 -9.01
C GLN A 323 15.62 9.84 -9.15
N THR A 324 15.86 10.38 -10.33
CA THR A 324 17.10 11.11 -10.69
C THR A 324 16.94 12.60 -10.65
N GLU A 325 15.75 13.09 -10.98
CA GLU A 325 15.29 14.48 -10.93
C GLU A 325 13.82 14.49 -10.51
N TYR A 326 13.23 15.67 -10.31
CA TYR A 326 11.82 15.75 -9.89
C TYR A 326 10.85 15.01 -10.81
N ASP A 327 11.15 14.93 -12.11
CA ASP A 327 10.26 14.36 -13.12
C ASP A 327 10.87 13.17 -13.88
N HIS A 328 12.07 12.71 -13.48
CA HIS A 328 12.75 11.61 -14.17
C HIS A 328 13.11 10.49 -13.20
N SER A 329 12.75 9.30 -13.58
CA SER A 329 13.12 8.06 -12.86
C SER A 329 13.61 7.02 -13.85
N ASP A 330 14.50 6.16 -13.37
CA ASP A 330 14.92 4.95 -14.06
C ASP A 330 14.57 3.72 -13.21
N ILE A 331 14.14 2.64 -13.85
CA ILE A 331 13.89 1.37 -13.18
C ILE A 331 15.08 0.43 -13.41
N HIS A 332 15.75 0.08 -12.32
CA HIS A 332 16.79 -0.94 -12.29
C HIS A 332 16.17 -2.29 -12.01
N VAL A 333 16.38 -3.25 -12.91
CA VAL A 333 15.86 -4.61 -12.76
C VAL A 333 17.00 -5.53 -12.38
N LEU A 334 16.88 -6.18 -11.22
CA LEU A 334 17.87 -7.11 -10.68
C LEU A 334 17.29 -8.53 -10.68
N ASP A 335 18.10 -9.52 -11.06
CA ASP A 335 17.69 -10.91 -10.98
C ASP A 335 17.74 -11.44 -9.54
N LEU A 336 16.74 -12.22 -9.18
CA LEU A 336 16.69 -12.96 -7.92
C LEU A 336 17.05 -14.43 -8.17
N ASP A 337 17.82 -15.01 -7.28
CA ASP A 337 18.07 -16.45 -7.24
C ASP A 337 17.13 -17.06 -6.20
N GLU A 338 16.12 -17.76 -6.65
CA GLU A 338 15.28 -18.57 -5.82
C GLU A 338 16.02 -19.90 -5.61
N GLU A 339 16.91 -19.98 -4.61
CA GLU A 339 17.45 -21.27 -4.18
C GLU A 339 16.27 -22.13 -3.69
N ASP A 340 16.12 -23.32 -4.28
CA ASP A 340 15.12 -24.34 -3.98
C ASP A 340 15.18 -24.82 -2.51
#